data_fa9dd075d87091d7bf7e1c6ad8b92d77
#
_entry.id   fa9dd075d87091d7bf7e1c6ad8b92d77
#
_cell.length_a   1.000
_cell.length_b   1.000
_cell.length_c   1.000
_cell.angle_alpha   90.00
_cell.angle_beta   90.00
_cell.angle_gamma   90.00
#
_symmetry.space_group_name_H-M   'P 1'
#
loop_
_entity.id
_entity.type
_entity.pdbx_description
1 polymer ?
#
loop_
_entity_poly.entity_id
_entity_poly.type
_entity_poly.pdbx_seq_one_letter_code
_entity_poly.pdbx_strand_id
1 'polypeptide(L)'
;MTELQQYPPHEDWHDVTSLNAKAWPNKVEEHHSLVPTTCFNCEAACGLLAHVNHETGEIDKIEGNPLHPASRGRNCAKGPATLNQVQDTERILYPMKRVGERGSGEWERVTWDEALDDIGQRIATAMDEDRRDGVMY
;
A
#
# COMPACT_ATOMS: atom_id res chain seq x y z
N MET A 1 -9.79 20.17 -26.95
CA MET A 1 -10.02 19.08 -25.99
C MET A 1 -8.71 18.31 -25.92
N THR A 2 -8.00 18.39 -24.81
CA THR A 2 -6.81 17.56 -24.58
C THR A 2 -7.25 16.09 -24.58
N GLU A 3 -6.67 15.29 -25.47
CA GLU A 3 -6.87 13.84 -25.41
C GLU A 3 -6.51 13.36 -24.00
N LEU A 4 -7.45 12.69 -23.36
CA LEU A 4 -7.18 12.02 -22.08
C LEU A 4 -6.07 11.01 -22.34
N GLN A 5 -5.09 10.96 -21.46
CA GLN A 5 -4.01 9.99 -21.53
C GLN A 5 -4.63 8.59 -21.72
N GLN A 6 -4.38 7.98 -22.86
CA GLN A 6 -4.85 6.62 -23.13
C GLN A 6 -3.92 5.65 -22.41
N TYR A 7 -4.49 4.85 -21.54
CA TYR A 7 -3.75 3.74 -20.95
C TYR A 7 -3.60 2.62 -21.98
N PRO A 8 -2.50 1.88 -21.95
CA PRO A 8 -2.37 0.68 -22.78
C PRO A 8 -3.49 -0.33 -22.45
N PRO A 9 -3.86 -1.21 -23.39
CA PRO A 9 -4.77 -2.31 -23.12
C PRO A 9 -4.33 -3.11 -21.89
N HIS A 10 -5.28 -3.66 -21.14
CA HIS A 10 -4.98 -4.39 -19.89
C HIS A 10 -4.00 -5.56 -20.08
N GLU A 11 -4.06 -6.20 -21.23
CA GLU A 11 -3.13 -7.27 -21.63
C GLU A 11 -1.65 -6.81 -21.68
N ASP A 12 -1.41 -5.53 -21.91
CA ASP A 12 -0.07 -4.94 -22.03
C ASP A 12 0.46 -4.40 -20.69
N TRP A 13 -0.32 -4.46 -19.61
CA TRP A 13 0.08 -3.91 -18.30
C TRP A 13 1.27 -4.62 -17.66
N HIS A 14 1.66 -5.76 -18.16
CA HIS A 14 2.84 -6.48 -17.67
C HIS A 14 4.17 -5.84 -18.12
N ASP A 15 4.17 -5.04 -19.21
CA ASP A 15 5.36 -4.35 -19.71
C ASP A 15 4.99 -3.04 -20.42
N VAL A 16 5.03 -1.96 -19.67
CA VAL A 16 4.74 -0.60 -20.15
C VAL A 16 6.02 0.22 -20.15
N THR A 17 6.36 0.78 -21.31
CA THR A 17 7.53 1.66 -21.45
C THR A 17 7.16 3.10 -21.07
N SER A 18 7.97 3.74 -20.26
CA SER A 18 7.91 5.16 -19.93
C SER A 18 9.29 5.82 -20.02
N LEU A 19 9.33 7.15 -20.01
CA LEU A 19 10.59 7.87 -19.95
C LEU A 19 10.90 8.26 -18.49
N ASN A 20 12.14 8.02 -18.05
CA ASN A 20 12.62 8.47 -16.76
C ASN A 20 12.68 10.00 -16.71
N ALA A 21 11.75 10.61 -15.96
CA ALA A 21 11.70 12.07 -15.83
C ALA A 21 12.93 12.65 -15.13
N LYS A 22 13.63 11.87 -14.30
CA LYS A 22 14.82 12.29 -13.57
C LYS A 22 16.07 12.30 -14.47
N ALA A 23 16.03 11.62 -15.61
CA ALA A 23 17.15 11.56 -16.55
C ALA A 23 17.22 12.77 -17.51
N TRP A 24 16.27 13.71 -17.44
CA TRP A 24 16.27 14.90 -18.31
C TRP A 24 17.62 15.61 -18.31
N PRO A 25 18.20 16.02 -19.47
CA PRO A 25 17.58 16.01 -20.82
C PRO A 25 17.74 14.69 -21.60
N ASN A 26 18.33 13.68 -21.03
CA ASN A 26 18.49 12.38 -21.69
C ASN A 26 17.15 11.64 -21.75
N LYS A 27 16.90 10.96 -22.85
CA LYS A 27 15.74 10.08 -23.01
C LYS A 27 16.14 8.68 -22.60
N VAL A 28 15.90 8.35 -21.34
CA VAL A 28 16.11 7.00 -20.79
C VAL A 28 14.75 6.33 -20.68
N GLU A 29 14.60 5.19 -21.36
CA GLU A 29 13.40 4.36 -21.27
C GLU A 29 13.48 3.46 -20.05
N GLU A 30 12.34 3.30 -19.38
CA GLU A 30 12.15 2.39 -18.26
C GLU A 30 10.93 1.52 -18.52
N HIS A 31 11.01 0.27 -18.09
CA HIS A 31 9.98 -0.72 -18.21
C HIS A 31 9.29 -0.96 -16.87
N HIS A 32 7.96 -0.96 -16.87
CA HIS A 32 7.14 -1.10 -15.67
C HIS A 32 6.01 -2.10 -15.86
N SER A 33 5.70 -2.84 -14.82
CA SER A 33 4.41 -3.51 -14.70
C SER A 33 3.41 -2.58 -14.02
N LEU A 34 2.20 -2.46 -14.57
CA LEU A 34 1.09 -1.76 -13.93
C LEU A 34 0.32 -2.74 -13.05
N VAL A 35 0.49 -2.64 -11.75
CA VAL A 35 -0.12 -3.56 -10.78
C VAL A 35 -1.35 -2.90 -10.14
N PRO A 36 -2.56 -3.42 -10.39
CA PRO A 36 -3.77 -2.92 -9.74
C PRO A 36 -3.71 -3.13 -8.23
N THR A 37 -4.06 -2.07 -7.50
CA THR A 37 -4.16 -2.10 -6.04
C THR A 37 -5.29 -1.19 -5.56
N THR A 38 -5.54 -1.20 -4.26
CA THR A 38 -6.59 -0.40 -3.63
C THR A 38 -5.98 0.57 -2.62
N CYS A 39 -6.45 1.82 -2.65
CA CYS A 39 -6.06 2.82 -1.67
C CYS A 39 -6.61 2.46 -0.28
N PHE A 40 -5.78 2.48 0.74
CA PHE A 40 -6.14 2.16 2.13
C PHE A 40 -6.43 3.41 3.00
N ASN A 41 -6.25 4.62 2.46
CA ASN A 41 -6.28 5.84 3.26
C ASN A 41 -7.66 6.26 3.76
N CYS A 42 -8.75 5.75 3.15
CA CYS A 42 -10.11 6.02 3.59
C CYS A 42 -11.09 5.00 2.99
N GLU A 43 -12.34 5.05 3.44
CA GLU A 43 -13.43 4.15 3.05
C GLU A 43 -13.82 4.22 1.56
N ALA A 44 -13.37 5.26 0.82
CA ALA A 44 -13.65 5.37 -0.61
C ALA A 44 -12.97 4.26 -1.43
N ALA A 45 -11.96 3.58 -0.88
CA ALA A 45 -11.30 2.42 -1.47
C ALA A 45 -10.98 2.60 -2.97
N CYS A 46 -10.45 3.77 -3.37
CA CYS A 46 -10.15 4.07 -4.77
C CYS A 46 -9.19 3.05 -5.35
N GLY A 47 -9.47 2.57 -6.56
CA GLY A 47 -8.54 1.73 -7.31
C GLY A 47 -7.33 2.53 -7.77
N LEU A 48 -6.15 1.97 -7.57
CA LEU A 48 -4.87 2.54 -7.94
C LEU A 48 -4.11 1.59 -8.87
N LEU A 49 -3.12 2.13 -9.57
CA LEU A 49 -2.10 1.39 -10.32
C LEU A 49 -0.74 1.74 -9.74
N ALA A 50 -0.01 0.73 -9.30
CA ALA A 50 1.39 0.83 -8.94
C ALA A 50 2.25 0.52 -10.16
N HIS A 51 3.16 1.43 -10.51
CA HIS A 51 4.16 1.24 -11.56
C HIS A 51 5.38 0.58 -10.93
N VAL A 52 5.53 -0.71 -11.13
CA VAL A 52 6.66 -1.51 -10.60
C VAL A 52 7.75 -1.54 -11.65
N ASN A 53 8.90 -0.97 -11.36
CA ASN A 53 10.05 -0.93 -12.25
C ASN A 53 10.67 -2.32 -12.39
N HIS A 54 10.92 -2.76 -13.62
CA HIS A 54 11.47 -4.10 -13.90
C HIS A 54 12.93 -4.26 -13.47
N GLU A 55 13.71 -3.18 -13.48
CA GLU A 55 15.13 -3.24 -13.12
C GLU A 55 15.36 -3.25 -11.61
N THR A 56 14.59 -2.41 -10.88
CA THR A 56 14.78 -2.25 -9.43
C THR A 56 13.81 -3.09 -8.60
N GLY A 57 12.66 -3.47 -9.16
CA GLY A 57 11.55 -4.10 -8.43
C GLY A 57 10.82 -3.13 -7.50
N GLU A 58 11.16 -1.85 -7.53
CA GLU A 58 10.53 -0.82 -6.71
C GLU A 58 9.33 -0.18 -7.39
N ILE A 59 8.48 0.47 -6.61
CA ILE A 59 7.34 1.23 -7.14
C ILE A 59 7.81 2.67 -7.38
N ASP A 60 7.84 3.10 -8.64
CA ASP A 60 8.25 4.45 -9.01
C ASP A 60 7.11 5.46 -8.96
N LYS A 61 5.87 5.00 -9.17
CA LYS A 61 4.68 5.84 -9.25
C LYS A 61 3.44 5.09 -8.81
N ILE A 62 2.51 5.82 -8.21
CA ILE A 62 1.14 5.34 -7.96
C ILE A 62 0.15 6.36 -8.55
N GLU A 63 -0.83 5.88 -9.29
CA GLU A 63 -1.88 6.71 -9.88
C GLU A 63 -3.25 6.00 -9.87
N GLY A 64 -4.32 6.72 -10.28
CA GLY A 64 -5.66 6.14 -10.29
C GLY A 64 -5.85 5.10 -11.39
N ASN A 65 -6.49 3.98 -11.05
CA ASN A 65 -6.81 2.90 -11.98
C ASN A 65 -8.06 3.26 -12.82
N PRO A 66 -7.94 3.48 -14.14
CA PRO A 66 -9.07 3.84 -14.99
C PRO A 66 -10.11 2.73 -15.13
N LEU A 67 -9.71 1.46 -14.95
CA LEU A 67 -10.60 0.31 -15.02
C LEU A 67 -11.35 0.02 -13.71
N HIS A 68 -11.02 0.72 -12.63
CA HIS A 68 -11.73 0.53 -11.36
C HIS A 68 -13.19 1.01 -11.46
N PRO A 69 -14.19 0.17 -11.17
CA PRO A 69 -15.59 0.45 -11.49
C PRO A 69 -16.17 1.67 -10.78
N ALA A 70 -15.72 1.97 -9.55
CA ALA A 70 -16.18 3.09 -8.76
C ALA A 70 -15.39 4.37 -9.03
N SER A 71 -14.07 4.35 -8.85
CA SER A 71 -13.22 5.55 -8.93
C SER A 71 -12.84 5.96 -10.35
N ARG A 72 -12.80 5.02 -11.30
CA ARG A 72 -12.57 5.27 -12.73
C ARG A 72 -11.36 6.18 -13.00
N GLY A 73 -10.23 5.86 -12.40
CA GLY A 73 -8.99 6.62 -12.51
C GLY A 73 -8.92 7.87 -11.62
N ARG A 74 -9.97 8.19 -10.88
CA ARG A 74 -10.00 9.36 -10.00
C ARG A 74 -9.59 8.96 -8.58
N ASN A 75 -8.72 9.76 -8.00
CA ASN A 75 -8.28 9.64 -6.61
C ASN A 75 -7.84 11.01 -6.10
N CYS A 76 -7.78 11.18 -4.79
CA CYS A 76 -7.18 12.38 -4.19
C CYS A 76 -5.66 12.21 -4.06
N ALA A 77 -4.97 13.28 -3.65
CA ALA A 77 -3.52 13.29 -3.48
C ALA A 77 -2.98 12.23 -2.48
N LYS A 78 -3.80 11.76 -1.54
CA LYS A 78 -3.40 10.73 -0.58
C LYS A 78 -3.07 9.39 -1.25
N GLY A 79 -3.78 9.03 -2.34
CA GLY A 79 -3.52 7.80 -3.09
C GLY A 79 -2.08 7.71 -3.58
N PRO A 80 -1.62 8.62 -4.44
CA PRO A 80 -0.22 8.67 -4.90
C PRO A 80 0.79 8.84 -3.75
N ALA A 81 0.46 9.63 -2.71
CA ALA A 81 1.32 9.83 -1.55
C ALA A 81 1.58 8.55 -0.74
N THR A 82 0.80 7.49 -0.94
CA THR A 82 1.06 6.15 -0.36
C THR A 82 2.46 5.65 -0.69
N LEU A 83 3.03 6.06 -1.81
CA LEU A 83 4.40 5.71 -2.19
C LEU A 83 5.42 6.07 -1.10
N ASN A 84 5.27 7.24 -0.47
CA ASN A 84 6.16 7.68 0.61
C ASN A 84 6.10 6.73 1.82
N GLN A 85 4.92 6.17 2.12
CA GLN A 85 4.76 5.20 3.22
C GLN A 85 5.34 3.83 2.87
N VAL A 86 5.23 3.42 1.59
CA VAL A 86 5.79 2.14 1.13
C VAL A 86 7.32 2.17 1.19
N GLN A 87 7.92 3.31 0.84
CA GLN A 87 9.38 3.51 0.78
C GLN A 87 9.99 4.06 2.08
N ASP A 88 9.17 4.29 3.12
CA ASP A 88 9.66 4.79 4.40
C ASP A 88 10.60 3.79 5.07
N THR A 89 11.81 4.21 5.36
CA THR A 89 12.84 3.39 6.03
C THR A 89 12.49 3.07 7.48
N GLU A 90 11.61 3.84 8.11
CA GLU A 90 11.12 3.60 9.47
C GLU A 90 9.82 2.77 9.49
N ARG A 91 9.35 2.31 8.34
CA ARG A 91 8.16 1.48 8.25
C ARG A 91 8.31 0.20 9.06
N ILE A 92 7.31 -0.11 9.90
CA ILE A 92 7.25 -1.37 10.65
C ILE A 92 6.98 -2.51 9.66
N LEU A 93 7.95 -3.41 9.50
CA LEU A 93 7.89 -4.55 8.57
C LEU A 93 7.56 -5.89 9.24
N TYR A 94 7.56 -5.92 10.57
CA TYR A 94 7.37 -7.15 11.35
C TYR A 94 6.42 -6.89 12.51
N PRO A 95 5.71 -7.92 13.02
CA PRO A 95 4.92 -7.79 14.22
C PRO A 95 5.79 -7.36 15.40
N MET A 96 5.30 -6.39 16.17
CA MET A 96 5.99 -5.84 17.33
C MET A 96 5.09 -5.99 18.57
N LYS A 97 5.64 -6.49 19.65
CA LYS A 97 4.98 -6.59 20.94
C LYS A 97 5.59 -5.59 21.92
N ARG A 98 4.75 -4.83 22.61
CA ARG A 98 5.24 -3.94 23.66
C ARG A 98 5.72 -4.75 24.87
N VAL A 99 6.93 -4.46 25.34
CA VAL A 99 7.54 -5.10 26.51
C VAL A 99 7.69 -4.16 27.71
N GLY A 100 7.71 -2.86 27.47
CA GLY A 100 7.76 -1.84 28.50
C GLY A 100 6.38 -1.36 28.99
N GLU A 101 6.37 -0.41 29.91
CA GLU A 101 5.17 0.27 30.35
C GLU A 101 4.48 1.02 29.20
N ARG A 102 3.18 1.28 29.36
CA ARG A 102 2.43 2.03 28.34
C ARG A 102 3.04 3.43 28.17
N GLY A 103 3.50 3.73 26.94
CA GLY A 103 4.14 5.00 26.60
C GLY A 103 5.66 4.99 26.68
N SER A 104 6.32 3.92 27.14
CA SER A 104 7.79 3.83 27.19
C SER A 104 8.44 3.76 25.81
N GLY A 105 7.70 3.29 24.79
CA GLY A 105 8.25 3.07 23.46
C GLY A 105 9.11 1.82 23.31
N GLU A 106 9.08 0.92 24.31
CA GLU A 106 9.86 -0.32 24.31
C GLU A 106 9.10 -1.45 23.62
N TRP A 107 9.66 -1.94 22.51
CA TRP A 107 9.05 -2.96 21.65
C TRP A 107 10.06 -4.05 21.32
N GLU A 108 9.58 -5.29 21.23
CA GLU A 108 10.35 -6.41 20.70
C GLU A 108 9.67 -7.00 19.46
N ARG A 109 10.46 -7.53 18.54
CA ARG A 109 9.96 -8.24 17.39
C ARG A 109 9.49 -9.62 17.82
N VAL A 110 8.29 -10.01 17.34
CA VAL A 110 7.71 -11.33 17.53
C VAL A 110 7.40 -11.98 16.17
N THR A 111 7.08 -13.26 16.16
CA THR A 111 6.58 -13.95 14.98
C THR A 111 5.12 -13.61 14.73
N TRP A 112 4.64 -13.84 13.48
CA TRP A 112 3.22 -13.71 13.17
C TRP A 112 2.36 -14.67 13.99
N ASP A 113 2.81 -15.90 14.21
CA ASP A 113 2.07 -16.88 15.00
C ASP A 113 1.91 -16.42 16.45
N GLU A 114 3.00 -15.97 17.09
CA GLU A 114 2.94 -15.42 18.46
C GLU A 114 2.02 -14.20 18.56
N ALA A 115 2.06 -13.29 17.58
CA ALA A 115 1.19 -12.11 17.60
C ALA A 115 -0.28 -12.48 17.43
N LEU A 116 -0.59 -13.38 16.48
CA LEU A 116 -1.96 -13.82 16.21
C LEU A 116 -2.54 -14.65 17.35
N ASP A 117 -1.76 -15.53 17.96
CA ASP A 117 -2.18 -16.32 19.11
C ASP A 117 -2.47 -15.45 20.33
N ASP A 118 -1.60 -14.49 20.67
CA ASP A 118 -1.82 -13.55 21.79
C ASP A 118 -3.08 -12.71 21.57
N ILE A 119 -3.28 -12.17 20.36
CA ILE A 119 -4.46 -11.37 20.02
C ILE A 119 -5.73 -12.25 20.07
N GLY A 120 -5.68 -13.43 19.45
CA GLY A 120 -6.80 -14.36 19.41
C GLY A 120 -7.24 -14.82 20.81
N GLN A 121 -6.29 -15.15 21.69
CA GLN A 121 -6.58 -15.51 23.08
C GLN A 121 -7.22 -14.37 23.87
N ARG A 122 -6.75 -13.14 23.71
CA ARG A 122 -7.34 -11.96 24.38
C ARG A 122 -8.78 -11.70 23.91
N ILE A 123 -9.04 -11.84 22.62
CA ILE A 123 -10.41 -11.71 22.07
C ILE A 123 -11.31 -12.81 22.62
N ALA A 124 -10.86 -14.07 22.57
CA ALA A 124 -11.62 -15.20 23.12
C ALA A 124 -11.94 -15.01 24.61
N THR A 125 -10.95 -14.63 25.41
CA THR A 125 -11.16 -14.34 26.84
C THR A 125 -12.18 -13.21 27.06
N ALA A 126 -12.11 -12.12 26.28
CA ALA A 126 -13.07 -11.03 26.39
C ALA A 126 -14.51 -11.48 26.02
N MET A 127 -14.63 -12.40 25.08
CA MET A 127 -15.94 -13.00 24.71
C MET A 127 -16.48 -13.92 25.79
N ASP A 128 -15.64 -14.78 26.36
CA ASP A 128 -16.02 -15.73 27.42
C ASP A 128 -16.43 -15.01 28.72
N GLU A 129 -15.78 -13.88 29.01
CA GLU A 129 -16.09 -13.02 30.15
C GLU A 129 -17.25 -12.03 29.89
N ASP A 130 -17.91 -12.11 28.73
CA ASP A 130 -18.95 -11.17 28.24
C ASP A 130 -18.52 -9.70 28.24
N ARG A 131 -17.22 -9.43 28.03
CA ARG A 131 -16.61 -8.11 27.90
C ARG A 131 -16.34 -7.73 26.44
N ARG A 132 -17.36 -7.86 25.60
CA ARG A 132 -17.22 -7.61 24.15
C ARG A 132 -16.90 -6.15 23.82
N ASP A 133 -17.32 -5.21 24.67
CA ASP A 133 -16.97 -3.79 24.64
C ASP A 133 -15.49 -3.51 24.93
N GLY A 134 -14.75 -4.52 25.44
CA GLY A 134 -13.30 -4.46 25.61
C GLY A 134 -12.50 -4.67 24.31
N VAL A 135 -13.17 -5.06 23.20
CA VAL A 135 -12.54 -5.22 21.89
C VAL A 135 -12.98 -4.08 20.98
N MET A 136 -12.02 -3.23 20.61
CA MET A 136 -12.25 -2.09 19.69
C MET A 136 -11.41 -2.28 18.43
N TYR A 137 -11.99 -1.99 17.26
CA TYR A 137 -11.33 -2.04 15.95
C TYR A 137 -11.44 -0.72 15.20
#